data_ad9a2a61f71e847c35f33080cf344092
#
_entry.id   ad9a2a61f71e847c35f33080cf344092
#
_cell.length_a   1.000
_cell.length_b   1.000
_cell.length_c   1.000
_cell.angle_alpha   90.00
_cell.angle_beta   90.00
_cell.angle_gamma   90.00
#
_symmetry.space_group_name_H-M   'P 1'
#
loop_
_entity.id
_entity.type
_entity.pdbx_description
1 polymer ?
#
loop_
_entity_poly.entity_id
_entity_poly.type
_entity_poly.pdbx_seq_one_letter_code
_entity_poly.pdbx_strand_id
1 'polypeptide(L)'
;MNITKGDVQELRRRLKKKECTFDRMCGCYVNSGKQIVLKFTDMFSELEEDEYFKYLEIAKKTISGTLGSNLLELEFDRNEASDERRTYLLTLRDSRLANEELLDRLYEKVIEEYSYPGNYLILVYHDIYDVPSKATSGEEQEESEEIYEYLLCAVCPVDLAKPALGYKEDENRIGARDRDWVVGRPDRGFVYPAFSDRGSDVNAVMYYVRTGRPSHAEFIENVLGCISQRTAAEDKLAFRNVVIDAFGEDEEQADEAFFKMQRTISAMVAEREEDESLPPVELTSEAVSGLAAEAEVPEKVREQIEKSYAHTFGEQPPAAHNVLDSRLVEEGTVRAHTAALEQKVAVLQQELAQHAANETDEDDVPWVTGGSINIELHVPEERAASIRTGIVEGRKCLLVPIEDDEEACVNGKNLPL
;
A
#
# COMPACT_ATOMS: atom_id res chain seq x y z
N MET A 1 24.65 -2.11 -3.12
CA MET A 1 23.86 -3.36 -2.99
C MET A 1 22.47 -2.92 -2.65
N ASN A 2 21.44 -3.52 -3.17
CA ASN A 2 20.08 -3.09 -2.88
C ASN A 2 19.32 -4.22 -2.24
N ILE A 3 18.57 -3.92 -1.17
CA ILE A 3 17.71 -4.89 -0.48
C ILE A 3 16.64 -5.40 -1.48
N THR A 4 16.55 -6.71 -1.63
CA THR A 4 15.58 -7.34 -2.50
C THR A 4 14.33 -7.83 -1.76
N LYS A 5 13.24 -8.08 -2.49
CA LYS A 5 12.06 -8.75 -1.91
C LYS A 5 12.42 -10.13 -1.31
N GLY A 6 13.40 -10.82 -1.91
CA GLY A 6 13.91 -12.10 -1.43
C GLY A 6 14.55 -11.99 -0.05
N ASP A 7 15.42 -11.00 0.15
CA ASP A 7 16.11 -10.75 1.42
C ASP A 7 15.11 -10.47 2.56
N VAL A 8 14.13 -9.59 2.30
CA VAL A 8 13.07 -9.30 3.26
C VAL A 8 12.24 -10.55 3.59
N GLN A 9 11.93 -11.40 2.60
CA GLN A 9 11.18 -12.64 2.84
C GLN A 9 11.98 -13.65 3.64
N GLU A 10 13.29 -13.75 3.42
CA GLU A 10 14.18 -14.61 4.17
C GLU A 10 14.21 -14.22 5.64
N LEU A 11 14.44 -12.95 5.97
CA LEU A 11 14.37 -12.46 7.34
C LEU A 11 13.00 -12.71 8.00
N ARG A 12 11.90 -12.49 7.27
CA ARG A 12 10.54 -12.75 7.79
C ARG A 12 10.29 -14.21 8.12
N ARG A 13 10.84 -15.15 7.34
CA ARG A 13 10.69 -16.58 7.57
C ARG A 13 11.33 -17.00 8.87
N ARG A 14 12.45 -16.41 9.22
CA ARG A 14 13.18 -16.68 10.48
C ARG A 14 12.41 -16.23 11.73
N LEU A 15 11.61 -15.19 11.65
CA LEU A 15 10.83 -14.70 12.80
C LEU A 15 9.60 -15.58 13.06
N LYS A 16 9.79 -16.90 13.13
CA LYS A 16 8.80 -17.88 13.54
C LYS A 16 9.27 -18.57 14.82
N LYS A 17 8.33 -19.08 15.62
CA LYS A 17 8.59 -19.67 16.94
C LYS A 17 9.77 -20.65 16.98
N LYS A 18 9.93 -21.48 15.94
CA LYS A 18 10.97 -22.53 15.92
C LYS A 18 12.28 -22.10 15.25
N GLU A 19 12.27 -21.00 14.55
CA GLU A 19 13.38 -20.53 13.72
C GLU A 19 14.01 -19.23 14.26
N CYS A 20 13.32 -18.56 15.21
CA CYS A 20 13.80 -17.33 15.82
C CYS A 20 14.96 -17.58 16.77
N THR A 21 16.05 -16.90 16.55
CA THR A 21 17.30 -17.00 17.30
C THR A 21 17.63 -15.73 18.08
N PHE A 22 16.65 -14.86 18.34
CA PHE A 22 16.87 -13.71 19.20
C PHE A 22 17.48 -14.14 20.54
N ASP A 23 18.62 -13.56 20.85
CA ASP A 23 19.36 -13.82 22.09
C ASP A 23 18.80 -12.93 23.21
N ARG A 24 18.88 -11.61 23.03
CA ARG A 24 18.53 -10.61 24.03
C ARG A 24 17.55 -9.59 23.48
N MET A 25 16.65 -9.15 24.34
CA MET A 25 15.74 -8.05 24.08
C MET A 25 15.86 -7.02 25.19
N CYS A 26 15.98 -5.75 24.82
CA CYS A 26 15.98 -4.63 25.76
C CYS A 26 14.82 -3.70 25.44
N GLY A 27 14.15 -3.19 26.46
CA GLY A 27 13.02 -2.28 26.32
C GLY A 27 13.14 -1.03 27.16
N CYS A 28 12.61 0.08 26.64
CA CYS A 28 12.49 1.36 27.32
C CYS A 28 11.08 1.91 27.15
N TYR A 29 10.32 1.97 28.24
CA TYR A 29 8.98 2.56 28.25
C TYR A 29 9.06 4.05 28.63
N VAL A 30 8.50 4.89 27.78
CA VAL A 30 8.56 6.34 27.86
C VAL A 30 7.15 6.92 27.94
N ASN A 31 6.94 7.85 28.86
CA ASN A 31 5.66 8.54 28.99
C ASN A 31 5.52 9.72 28.01
N SER A 32 4.30 10.28 27.93
CA SER A 32 3.98 11.43 27.08
C SER A 32 4.81 12.71 27.38
N GLY A 33 5.43 12.78 28.57
CA GLY A 33 6.36 13.86 28.93
C GLY A 33 7.81 13.57 28.54
N LYS A 34 8.06 12.59 27.68
CA LYS A 34 9.41 12.14 27.26
C LYS A 34 10.30 11.65 28.41
N GLN A 35 9.70 11.17 29.50
CA GLN A 35 10.44 10.63 30.65
C GLN A 35 10.45 9.11 30.59
N ILE A 36 11.59 8.51 30.82
CA ILE A 36 11.76 7.08 30.94
C ILE A 36 11.07 6.62 32.24
N VAL A 37 10.11 5.72 32.11
CA VAL A 37 9.34 5.14 33.23
C VAL A 37 9.96 3.80 33.65
N LEU A 38 10.35 2.99 32.67
CA LEU A 38 10.88 1.64 32.89
C LEU A 38 11.91 1.29 31.83
N LYS A 39 12.99 0.67 32.24
CA LYS A 39 13.92 -0.08 31.36
C LYS A 39 13.92 -1.54 31.81
N PHE A 40 14.01 -2.44 30.86
CA PHE A 40 14.11 -3.87 31.13
C PHE A 40 15.02 -4.56 30.11
N THR A 41 15.53 -5.71 30.50
CA THR A 41 16.36 -6.57 29.65
C THR A 41 16.01 -8.01 29.93
N ASP A 42 15.61 -8.73 28.91
CA ASP A 42 15.20 -10.11 29.00
C ASP A 42 15.96 -10.99 27.99
N MET A 43 16.26 -12.22 28.39
CA MET A 43 16.70 -13.24 27.45
C MET A 43 15.46 -13.71 26.71
N PHE A 44 15.48 -13.61 25.39
CA PHE A 44 14.28 -13.88 24.58
C PHE A 44 13.79 -15.32 24.69
N SER A 45 14.70 -16.26 24.95
CA SER A 45 14.38 -17.69 25.15
C SER A 45 13.73 -17.99 26.51
N GLU A 46 13.81 -17.08 27.49
CA GLU A 46 13.27 -17.25 28.84
C GLU A 46 11.88 -16.61 29.02
N LEU A 47 11.36 -15.95 27.99
CA LEU A 47 10.05 -15.32 28.04
C LEU A 47 8.91 -16.35 28.13
N GLU A 48 7.87 -16.01 28.86
CA GLU A 48 6.61 -16.76 28.86
C GLU A 48 6.03 -16.84 27.43
N GLU A 49 5.34 -17.95 27.12
CA GLU A 49 4.91 -18.24 25.75
C GLU A 49 4.08 -17.11 25.11
N ASP A 50 3.14 -16.53 25.88
CA ASP A 50 2.29 -15.45 25.38
C ASP A 50 3.07 -14.16 25.13
N GLU A 51 4.01 -13.81 26.01
CA GLU A 51 4.89 -12.65 25.86
C GLU A 51 5.84 -12.85 24.69
N TYR A 52 6.46 -14.03 24.59
CA TYR A 52 7.33 -14.40 23.47
C TYR A 52 6.64 -14.15 22.12
N PHE A 53 5.38 -14.61 21.96
CA PHE A 53 4.66 -14.42 20.72
C PHE A 53 4.34 -12.96 20.44
N LYS A 54 4.03 -12.16 21.47
CA LYS A 54 3.71 -10.75 21.30
C LYS A 54 4.93 -9.93 20.90
N TYR A 55 6.06 -10.15 21.55
CA TYR A 55 7.31 -9.51 21.15
C TYR A 55 7.78 -9.93 19.76
N LEU A 56 7.66 -11.22 19.43
CA LEU A 56 7.96 -11.73 18.09
C LEU A 56 7.03 -11.12 17.02
N GLU A 57 5.76 -10.89 17.33
CA GLU A 57 4.82 -10.20 16.43
C GLU A 57 5.25 -8.77 16.16
N ILE A 58 5.74 -8.04 17.16
CA ILE A 58 6.28 -6.69 17.00
C ILE A 58 7.50 -6.71 16.05
N ALA A 59 8.47 -7.59 16.29
CA ALA A 59 9.62 -7.74 15.42
C ALA A 59 9.24 -8.05 13.96
N LYS A 60 8.30 -9.00 13.76
CA LYS A 60 7.75 -9.29 12.41
C LYS A 60 7.13 -8.09 11.74
N LYS A 61 6.42 -7.28 12.48
CA LYS A 61 5.79 -6.08 11.94
C LYS A 61 6.81 -5.04 11.50
N THR A 62 7.91 -4.91 12.23
CA THR A 62 8.99 -3.97 11.90
C THR A 62 9.69 -4.29 10.58
N ILE A 63 9.62 -5.52 10.09
CA ILE A 63 10.13 -5.90 8.76
C ILE A 63 9.00 -6.23 7.78
N SER A 64 7.77 -5.75 8.03
CA SER A 64 6.61 -6.01 7.18
C SER A 64 6.33 -4.83 6.24
N GLY A 65 5.68 -5.11 5.12
CA GLY A 65 5.32 -4.10 4.13
C GLY A 65 6.07 -4.27 2.81
N THR A 66 6.06 -3.25 2.00
CA THR A 66 6.66 -3.23 0.66
C THR A 66 7.88 -2.32 0.66
N LEU A 67 8.94 -2.73 -0.03
CA LEU A 67 10.12 -1.88 -0.28
C LEU A 67 9.71 -0.61 -1.02
N GLY A 68 10.31 0.52 -0.64
CA GLY A 68 9.96 1.85 -1.13
C GLY A 68 8.73 2.48 -0.48
N SER A 69 7.82 1.67 0.13
CA SER A 69 6.62 2.18 0.80
C SER A 69 6.73 2.14 2.32
N ASN A 70 6.85 0.94 2.89
CA ASN A 70 6.97 0.73 4.33
C ASN A 70 8.39 0.42 4.78
N LEU A 71 9.17 -0.19 3.89
CA LEU A 71 10.56 -0.51 4.11
C LEU A 71 11.40 0.34 3.17
N LEU A 72 12.26 1.17 3.73
CA LEU A 72 13.20 2.01 3.00
C LEU A 72 14.61 1.45 3.23
N GLU A 73 15.41 1.44 2.18
CA GLU A 73 16.84 1.19 2.27
C GLU A 73 17.54 2.54 2.39
N LEU A 74 18.12 2.80 3.56
CA LEU A 74 18.76 4.07 3.87
C LEU A 74 20.29 3.88 3.85
N GLU A 75 20.97 4.76 3.14
CA GLU A 75 22.43 4.81 3.14
C GLU A 75 22.94 5.86 4.15
N PHE A 76 24.09 5.59 4.74
CA PHE A 76 24.77 6.59 5.58
C PHE A 76 25.28 7.72 4.71
N ASP A 77 25.17 8.95 5.21
CA ASP A 77 25.75 10.10 4.57
C ASP A 77 27.30 10.03 4.63
N ARG A 78 27.96 10.66 3.68
CA ARG A 78 29.44 10.68 3.58
C ARG A 78 30.05 11.80 4.38
N ASN A 79 29.72 11.85 5.68
CA ASN A 79 30.25 12.85 6.61
C ASN A 79 30.70 12.19 7.93
N GLU A 80 31.52 12.90 8.70
CA GLU A 80 32.12 12.40 9.95
C GLU A 80 31.05 12.02 10.99
N ALA A 81 29.93 12.77 11.09
CA ALA A 81 28.86 12.51 12.05
C ALA A 81 28.12 11.20 11.71
N SER A 82 27.91 10.91 10.44
CA SER A 82 27.31 9.65 9.99
C SER A 82 28.24 8.46 10.21
N ASP A 83 29.54 8.63 9.98
CA ASP A 83 30.54 7.59 10.28
C ASP A 83 30.61 7.29 11.78
N GLU A 84 30.55 8.31 12.64
CA GLU A 84 30.45 8.11 14.10
C GLU A 84 29.19 7.37 14.48
N ARG A 85 28.05 7.70 13.85
CA ARG A 85 26.78 7.03 14.11
C ARG A 85 26.79 5.59 13.66
N ARG A 86 27.33 5.30 12.48
CA ARG A 86 27.52 3.94 11.97
C ARG A 86 28.39 3.12 12.93
N THR A 87 29.54 3.67 13.34
CA THR A 87 30.45 3.02 14.30
C THR A 87 29.76 2.75 15.63
N TYR A 88 28.98 3.70 16.13
CA TYR A 88 28.20 3.53 17.35
C TYR A 88 27.20 2.38 17.23
N LEU A 89 26.41 2.29 16.14
CA LEU A 89 25.43 1.21 15.94
C LEU A 89 26.12 -0.16 15.81
N LEU A 90 27.29 -0.23 15.15
CA LEU A 90 28.11 -1.45 15.12
C LEU A 90 28.57 -1.84 16.52
N THR A 91 29.09 -0.89 17.31
CA THR A 91 29.54 -1.15 18.67
C THR A 91 28.39 -1.61 19.57
N LEU A 92 27.20 -1.05 19.41
CA LEU A 92 26.01 -1.48 20.14
C LEU A 92 25.64 -2.92 19.76
N ARG A 93 25.65 -3.28 18.47
CA ARG A 93 25.42 -4.65 17.98
C ARG A 93 26.45 -5.60 18.57
N ASP A 94 27.73 -5.29 18.44
CA ASP A 94 28.83 -6.16 18.87
C ASP A 94 28.86 -6.34 20.40
N SER A 95 28.26 -5.41 21.15
CA SER A 95 28.04 -5.56 22.61
C SER A 95 26.93 -6.58 22.95
N ARG A 96 26.18 -7.07 21.94
CA ARG A 96 25.00 -7.93 22.12
C ARG A 96 24.01 -7.37 23.12
N LEU A 97 23.81 -6.06 23.09
CA LEU A 97 22.97 -5.28 24.02
C LEU A 97 23.37 -5.43 25.50
N ALA A 98 24.61 -5.82 25.79
CA ALA A 98 25.10 -5.95 27.17
C ALA A 98 25.60 -4.63 27.76
N ASN A 99 25.84 -3.62 26.93
CA ASN A 99 26.33 -2.33 27.37
C ASN A 99 25.17 -1.34 27.56
N GLU A 100 24.82 -1.08 28.82
CA GLU A 100 23.71 -0.19 29.21
C GLU A 100 23.95 1.27 28.78
N GLU A 101 25.19 1.76 28.79
CA GLU A 101 25.50 3.15 28.39
C GLU A 101 25.24 3.36 26.90
N LEU A 102 25.54 2.35 26.06
CA LEU A 102 25.22 2.42 24.64
C LEU A 102 23.70 2.35 24.40
N LEU A 103 23.00 1.51 25.14
CA LEU A 103 21.53 1.44 25.06
C LEU A 103 20.89 2.78 25.48
N ASP A 104 21.36 3.36 26.55
CA ASP A 104 20.85 4.66 27.05
C ASP A 104 21.03 5.77 26.02
N ARG A 105 22.17 5.83 25.36
CA ARG A 105 22.41 6.79 24.28
C ARG A 105 21.44 6.57 23.09
N LEU A 106 21.10 5.32 22.77
CA LEU A 106 20.10 5.04 21.74
C LEU A 106 18.71 5.52 22.18
N TYR A 107 18.33 5.18 23.42
CA TYR A 107 17.02 5.61 23.96
C TYR A 107 16.90 7.13 24.00
N GLU A 108 17.90 7.83 24.48
CA GLU A 108 17.93 9.29 24.54
C GLU A 108 17.75 9.89 23.14
N LYS A 109 18.47 9.39 22.15
CA LYS A 109 18.34 9.86 20.77
C LYS A 109 16.96 9.57 20.18
N VAL A 110 16.41 8.38 20.39
CA VAL A 110 15.06 8.06 19.96
C VAL A 110 14.03 8.95 20.65
N ILE A 111 14.16 9.21 21.96
CA ILE A 111 13.27 10.08 22.73
C ILE A 111 13.31 11.52 22.23
N GLU A 112 14.51 12.01 21.91
CA GLU A 112 14.71 13.36 21.38
C GLU A 112 13.95 13.56 20.08
N GLU A 113 14.13 12.64 19.13
CA GLU A 113 13.66 12.77 17.76
C GLU A 113 12.23 12.18 17.52
N TYR A 114 11.76 11.31 18.39
CA TYR A 114 10.41 10.74 18.23
C TYR A 114 9.33 11.69 18.73
N SER A 115 8.68 12.36 17.78
CA SER A 115 7.59 13.31 18.07
C SER A 115 6.24 12.58 18.15
N TYR A 116 5.98 11.92 19.28
CA TYR A 116 4.71 11.27 19.56
C TYR A 116 4.07 11.86 20.83
N PRO A 117 2.78 12.25 20.80
CA PRO A 117 2.14 12.94 21.94
C PRO A 117 1.71 12.01 23.09
N GLY A 118 1.78 10.69 22.89
CA GLY A 118 1.40 9.67 23.86
C GLY A 118 2.59 8.94 24.46
N ASN A 119 2.29 7.88 25.20
CA ASN A 119 3.32 6.97 25.71
C ASN A 119 3.79 6.03 24.59
N TYR A 120 5.01 5.54 24.69
CA TYR A 120 5.57 4.60 23.72
C TYR A 120 6.59 3.67 24.35
N LEU A 121 6.82 2.56 23.69
CA LEU A 121 7.82 1.55 24.04
C LEU A 121 8.86 1.46 22.92
N ILE A 122 10.13 1.58 23.29
CA ILE A 122 11.27 1.32 22.41
C ILE A 122 11.75 -0.08 22.74
N LEU A 123 11.81 -0.95 21.73
CA LEU A 123 12.32 -2.33 21.85
C LEU A 123 13.55 -2.47 20.95
N VAL A 124 14.57 -3.11 21.47
CA VAL A 124 15.77 -3.45 20.71
C VAL A 124 16.05 -4.93 20.87
N TYR A 125 16.16 -5.63 19.75
CA TYR A 125 16.47 -7.05 19.69
C TYR A 125 17.84 -7.25 19.08
N HIS A 126 18.55 -8.26 19.56
CA HIS A 126 19.80 -8.72 18.96
C HIS A 126 19.61 -10.13 18.43
N ASP A 127 20.11 -10.40 17.25
CA ASP A 127 20.06 -11.72 16.60
C ASP A 127 21.35 -12.04 15.86
N ILE A 128 21.65 -13.33 15.80
CA ILE A 128 22.73 -13.90 15.00
C ILE A 128 22.13 -14.97 14.09
N TYR A 129 22.30 -14.79 12.80
CA TYR A 129 21.79 -15.68 11.78
C TYR A 129 22.90 -16.34 10.97
N ASP A 130 23.00 -17.66 11.05
CA ASP A 130 23.81 -18.45 10.15
C ASP A 130 23.08 -18.57 8.80
N VAL A 131 23.58 -17.86 7.78
CA VAL A 131 22.96 -17.83 6.45
C VAL A 131 23.34 -19.10 5.72
N PRO A 132 22.37 -20.00 5.39
CA PRO A 132 22.69 -21.26 4.73
C PRO A 132 23.14 -21.01 3.27
N SER A 133 24.13 -21.80 2.81
CA SER A 133 24.56 -21.73 1.41
C SER A 133 23.45 -22.19 0.46
N LYS A 134 23.31 -21.53 -0.70
CA LYS A 134 22.47 -22.03 -1.78
C LYS A 134 23.23 -23.07 -2.57
N ALA A 135 22.87 -24.35 -2.42
CA ALA A 135 23.38 -25.39 -3.30
C ALA A 135 22.91 -25.13 -4.75
N THR A 136 23.80 -25.32 -5.69
CA THR A 136 23.51 -25.23 -7.15
C THR A 136 22.47 -26.26 -7.62
N SER A 137 22.13 -27.24 -6.76
CA SER A 137 21.13 -28.31 -7.01
C SER A 137 19.78 -28.09 -6.32
N GLY A 138 19.56 -26.96 -5.61
CA GLY A 138 18.30 -26.69 -4.92
C GLY A 138 18.12 -27.42 -3.56
N GLU A 139 19.10 -28.16 -3.10
CA GLU A 139 19.15 -28.73 -1.74
C GLU A 139 19.93 -27.79 -0.83
N GLU A 140 19.38 -27.46 0.34
CA GLU A 140 20.07 -26.67 1.36
C GLU A 140 21.28 -27.47 1.87
N GLN A 141 22.48 -26.93 1.74
CA GLN A 141 23.66 -27.51 2.40
C GLN A 141 23.71 -26.95 3.82
N GLU A 142 24.05 -27.82 4.80
CA GLU A 142 24.16 -27.45 6.22
C GLU A 142 25.35 -26.52 6.54
N GLU A 143 26.21 -26.22 5.56
CA GLU A 143 27.33 -25.30 5.74
C GLU A 143 26.87 -23.86 5.57
N SER A 144 27.02 -23.02 6.61
CA SER A 144 26.77 -21.57 6.54
C SER A 144 27.86 -20.88 5.74
N GLU A 145 27.49 -20.04 4.77
CA GLU A 145 28.44 -19.21 4.00
C GLU A 145 28.79 -17.93 4.75
N GLU A 146 27.84 -17.36 5.49
CA GLU A 146 28.01 -16.08 6.17
C GLU A 146 27.21 -16.04 7.48
N ILE A 147 27.74 -15.30 8.47
CA ILE A 147 27.05 -15.02 9.72
C ILE A 147 26.51 -13.60 9.63
N TYR A 148 25.18 -13.47 9.72
CA TYR A 148 24.52 -12.16 9.76
C TYR A 148 24.11 -11.84 11.21
N GLU A 149 24.84 -10.92 11.82
CA GLU A 149 24.57 -10.39 13.16
C GLU A 149 23.94 -9.00 13.04
N TYR A 150 22.79 -8.78 13.68
CA TYR A 150 22.02 -7.54 13.51
C TYR A 150 21.25 -7.11 14.74
N LEU A 151 20.90 -5.83 14.76
CA LEU A 151 19.94 -5.21 15.68
C LEU A 151 18.63 -5.00 14.95
N LEU A 152 17.51 -5.26 15.62
CA LEU A 152 16.19 -4.83 15.20
C LEU A 152 15.63 -3.89 16.28
N CYS A 153 15.33 -2.65 15.89
CA CYS A 153 14.70 -1.68 16.79
C CYS A 153 13.26 -1.43 16.35
N ALA A 154 12.34 -1.37 17.31
CA ALA A 154 10.93 -1.06 17.09
C ALA A 154 10.46 0.01 18.07
N VAL A 155 9.76 1.04 17.58
CA VAL A 155 9.13 2.07 18.42
C VAL A 155 7.62 1.92 18.29
N CYS A 156 6.98 1.55 19.41
CA CYS A 156 5.58 1.19 19.47
C CYS A 156 4.79 2.20 20.32
N PRO A 157 3.77 2.88 19.80
CA PRO A 157 2.83 3.65 20.61
C PRO A 157 2.19 2.78 21.70
N VAL A 158 1.95 3.37 22.86
CA VAL A 158 1.25 2.71 23.99
C VAL A 158 0.04 3.53 24.34
N ASP A 159 -1.14 2.99 24.08
CA ASP A 159 -2.40 3.66 24.25
C ASP A 159 -3.27 2.96 25.30
N LEU A 160 -4.17 3.71 25.95
CA LEU A 160 -5.17 3.11 26.83
C LEU A 160 -6.13 2.25 25.99
N ALA A 161 -6.39 1.04 26.48
CA ALA A 161 -7.39 0.15 25.90
C ALA A 161 -8.73 0.87 25.70
N LYS A 162 -9.45 0.56 24.62
CA LYS A 162 -10.74 1.19 24.34
C LYS A 162 -11.72 0.93 25.49
N PRO A 163 -12.56 1.91 25.85
CA PRO A 163 -13.64 1.69 26.81
C PRO A 163 -14.53 0.53 26.35
N ALA A 164 -14.83 -0.38 27.27
CA ALA A 164 -15.70 -1.52 27.00
C ALA A 164 -16.47 -1.93 28.26
N LEU A 165 -17.53 -2.70 28.09
CA LEU A 165 -18.19 -3.39 29.17
C LEU A 165 -17.56 -4.78 29.37
N GLY A 166 -17.41 -5.20 30.62
CA GLY A 166 -16.92 -6.51 30.99
C GLY A 166 -17.67 -7.06 32.18
N TYR A 167 -17.57 -8.37 32.39
CA TYR A 167 -18.07 -9.02 33.57
C TYR A 167 -17.06 -8.81 34.71
N LYS A 168 -17.53 -8.21 35.81
CA LYS A 168 -16.77 -8.02 37.05
C LYS A 168 -17.17 -9.14 38.01
N GLU A 169 -16.30 -10.11 38.22
CA GLU A 169 -16.55 -11.28 39.06
C GLU A 169 -16.80 -10.89 40.51
N ASP A 170 -15.99 -9.97 41.05
CA ASP A 170 -16.10 -9.49 42.43
C ASP A 170 -17.44 -8.84 42.75
N GLU A 171 -18.05 -8.17 41.77
CA GLU A 171 -19.31 -7.48 41.89
C GLU A 171 -20.49 -8.27 41.28
N ASN A 172 -20.23 -9.40 40.64
CA ASN A 172 -21.20 -10.21 39.89
C ASN A 172 -22.14 -9.37 39.00
N ARG A 173 -21.55 -8.44 38.20
CA ARG A 173 -22.30 -7.57 37.29
C ARG A 173 -21.54 -7.24 36.02
N ILE A 174 -22.27 -6.79 35.03
CA ILE A 174 -21.67 -6.13 33.88
C ILE A 174 -21.39 -4.66 34.23
N GLY A 175 -20.16 -4.23 34.07
CA GLY A 175 -19.71 -2.86 34.36
C GLY A 175 -18.64 -2.38 33.40
N ALA A 176 -18.20 -1.14 33.59
CA ALA A 176 -17.07 -0.60 32.81
C ALA A 176 -15.81 -1.42 33.11
N ARG A 177 -15.15 -1.87 32.06
CA ARG A 177 -13.86 -2.57 32.14
C ARG A 177 -12.77 -1.59 32.56
N ASP A 178 -11.88 -2.01 33.44
CA ASP A 178 -10.63 -1.28 33.70
C ASP A 178 -9.79 -1.22 32.44
N ARG A 179 -9.10 -0.10 32.23
CA ARG A 179 -8.37 0.16 30.99
C ARG A 179 -6.88 0.04 31.27
N ASP A 180 -6.28 -0.95 30.62
CA ASP A 180 -4.85 -1.15 30.64
C ASP A 180 -4.15 -0.32 29.55
N TRP A 181 -2.88 -0.02 29.77
CA TRP A 181 -1.99 0.51 28.73
C TRP A 181 -1.55 -0.64 27.84
N VAL A 182 -1.86 -0.54 26.54
CA VAL A 182 -1.63 -1.60 25.55
C VAL A 182 -0.61 -1.13 24.54
N VAL A 183 0.42 -1.96 24.34
CA VAL A 183 1.43 -1.73 23.32
C VAL A 183 0.82 -1.95 21.94
N GLY A 184 0.86 -0.92 21.12
CA GLY A 184 0.37 -0.94 19.75
C GLY A 184 1.38 -1.53 18.77
N ARG A 185 1.00 -1.51 17.48
CA ARG A 185 1.91 -1.92 16.40
C ARG A 185 3.06 -0.91 16.28
N PRO A 186 4.26 -1.36 15.83
CA PRO A 186 5.35 -0.44 15.55
C PRO A 186 4.91 0.71 14.64
N ASP A 187 5.26 1.91 15.02
CA ASP A 187 5.07 3.12 14.22
C ASP A 187 6.26 3.30 13.27
N ARG A 188 7.45 3.01 13.78
CA ARG A 188 8.70 2.95 13.04
C ARG A 188 9.67 1.96 13.67
N GLY A 189 10.73 1.66 12.96
CA GLY A 189 11.81 0.82 13.43
C GLY A 189 12.88 0.64 12.36
N PHE A 190 13.91 -0.12 12.69
CA PHE A 190 14.99 -0.36 11.73
C PHE A 190 15.67 -1.70 12.02
N VAL A 191 16.35 -2.21 11.00
CA VAL A 191 17.28 -3.34 11.10
C VAL A 191 18.65 -2.84 10.66
N TYR A 192 19.67 -3.08 11.46
CA TYR A 192 21.04 -2.68 11.16
C TYR A 192 22.05 -3.74 11.61
N PRO A 193 23.03 -4.08 10.78
CA PRO A 193 23.20 -3.76 9.36
C PRO A 193 22.04 -4.21 8.49
N ALA A 194 21.91 -3.67 7.29
CA ALA A 194 20.90 -4.15 6.34
C ALA A 194 21.26 -5.56 5.87
N PHE A 195 20.24 -6.39 5.61
CA PHE A 195 20.39 -7.69 4.97
C PHE A 195 20.20 -7.53 3.47
N SER A 196 21.26 -7.63 2.71
CA SER A 196 21.28 -7.43 1.27
C SER A 196 22.13 -8.50 0.59
N ASP A 197 21.64 -9.06 -0.50
CA ASP A 197 22.29 -10.17 -1.22
C ASP A 197 22.75 -11.29 -0.28
N ARG A 198 21.88 -11.63 0.68
CA ARG A 198 22.09 -12.66 1.73
C ARG A 198 23.31 -12.41 2.64
N GLY A 199 23.77 -11.16 2.70
CA GLY A 199 24.92 -10.76 3.50
C GLY A 199 24.63 -9.53 4.35
N SER A 200 25.63 -9.13 5.11
CA SER A 200 25.60 -7.98 6.01
C SER A 200 26.07 -6.72 5.28
N ASP A 201 25.19 -5.76 5.01
CA ASP A 201 25.58 -4.46 4.49
C ASP A 201 25.66 -3.42 5.61
N VAL A 202 26.87 -3.16 6.09
CA VAL A 202 27.15 -2.19 7.16
C VAL A 202 26.99 -0.73 6.71
N ASN A 203 26.83 -0.46 5.42
CA ASN A 203 26.65 0.88 4.88
C ASN A 203 25.17 1.22 4.67
N ALA A 204 24.26 0.29 4.93
CA ALA A 204 22.85 0.48 4.77
C ALA A 204 22.05 0.07 6.02
N VAL A 205 20.89 0.70 6.16
CA VAL A 205 19.89 0.43 7.21
C VAL A 205 18.57 0.11 6.54
N MET A 206 17.92 -0.98 6.92
CA MET A 206 16.53 -1.22 6.53
C MET A 206 15.60 -0.53 7.54
N TYR A 207 14.94 0.53 7.10
CA TYR A 207 14.07 1.37 7.93
C TYR A 207 12.60 1.07 7.68
N TYR A 208 11.84 0.91 8.75
CA TYR A 208 10.40 0.63 8.70
C TYR A 208 9.59 1.85 9.10
N VAL A 209 8.57 2.14 8.30
CA VAL A 209 7.53 3.16 8.57
C VAL A 209 6.15 2.53 8.45
N ARG A 210 5.29 2.77 9.43
CA ARG A 210 3.90 2.31 9.40
C ARG A 210 3.11 3.04 8.31
N THR A 211 2.31 2.31 7.55
CA THR A 211 1.44 2.87 6.49
C THR A 211 0.65 4.09 6.98
N GLY A 212 0.69 5.17 6.22
CA GLY A 212 0.02 6.44 6.53
C GLY A 212 0.76 7.31 7.54
N ARG A 213 2.02 6.97 7.87
CA ARG A 213 2.93 7.82 8.64
C ARG A 213 4.02 8.38 7.73
N PRO A 214 4.49 9.61 7.99
CA PRO A 214 5.64 10.16 7.28
C PRO A 214 6.93 9.43 7.66
N SER A 215 7.94 9.48 6.77
CA SER A 215 9.27 8.89 6.99
C SER A 215 10.00 9.52 8.18
N HIS A 216 9.76 10.80 8.46
CA HIS A 216 10.41 11.60 9.50
C HIS A 216 11.94 11.72 9.29
N ALA A 217 12.33 12.70 8.47
CA ALA A 217 13.72 12.97 8.13
C ALA A 217 14.61 13.14 9.37
N GLU A 218 14.13 13.86 10.39
CA GLU A 218 14.88 14.11 11.63
C GLU A 218 15.25 12.80 12.36
N PHE A 219 14.34 11.82 12.37
CA PHE A 219 14.65 10.53 12.98
C PHE A 219 15.71 9.78 12.17
N ILE A 220 15.61 9.80 10.84
CA ILE A 220 16.57 9.12 9.97
C ILE A 220 17.97 9.77 10.09
N GLU A 221 18.03 11.09 10.05
CA GLU A 221 19.28 11.83 10.07
C GLU A 221 19.92 11.83 11.45
N ASN A 222 19.15 12.10 12.51
CA ASN A 222 19.70 12.32 13.85
C ASN A 222 19.88 11.03 14.67
N VAL A 223 18.98 10.04 14.50
CA VAL A 223 19.12 8.76 15.20
C VAL A 223 20.03 7.81 14.43
N LEU A 224 19.83 7.67 13.13
CA LEU A 224 20.55 6.70 12.31
C LEU A 224 21.80 7.28 11.64
N GLY A 225 21.84 8.57 11.35
CA GLY A 225 22.91 9.21 10.58
C GLY A 225 22.84 8.89 9.08
N CYS A 226 21.65 8.52 8.60
CA CYS A 226 21.41 8.18 7.20
C CYS A 226 20.85 9.37 6.44
N ILE A 227 20.98 9.31 5.12
CA ILE A 227 20.32 10.25 4.20
C ILE A 227 18.81 9.97 4.26
N SER A 228 18.03 11.01 4.51
CA SER A 228 16.58 10.86 4.58
C SER A 228 15.99 10.53 3.20
N GLN A 229 15.05 9.59 3.19
CA GLN A 229 14.30 9.23 2.00
C GLN A 229 12.81 9.37 2.28
N ARG A 230 12.05 9.71 1.23
CA ARG A 230 10.59 9.74 1.29
C ARG A 230 10.02 8.35 1.05
N THR A 231 8.89 8.09 1.66
CA THR A 231 8.07 6.92 1.31
C THR A 231 7.38 7.15 -0.04
N ALA A 232 6.98 6.08 -0.72
CA ALA A 232 6.19 6.19 -1.96
C ALA A 232 4.90 7.04 -1.77
N ALA A 233 4.30 7.00 -0.58
CA ALA A 233 3.13 7.83 -0.28
C ALA A 233 3.47 9.32 -0.20
N GLU A 234 4.63 9.67 0.37
CA GLU A 234 5.13 11.05 0.41
C GLU A 234 5.53 11.54 -0.97
N ASP A 235 6.23 10.71 -1.76
CA ASP A 235 6.59 11.02 -3.14
C ASP A 235 5.35 11.29 -4.01
N LYS A 236 4.33 10.44 -3.90
CA LYS A 236 3.07 10.60 -4.61
C LYS A 236 2.35 11.90 -4.25
N LEU A 237 2.27 12.20 -2.94
CA LEU A 237 1.65 13.43 -2.46
C LEU A 237 2.45 14.67 -2.90
N ALA A 238 3.78 14.64 -2.75
CA ALA A 238 4.66 15.72 -3.16
C ALA A 238 4.57 15.99 -4.67
N PHE A 239 4.59 14.92 -5.49
CA PHE A 239 4.44 15.04 -6.93
C PHE A 239 3.09 15.63 -7.33
N ARG A 240 1.99 15.16 -6.70
CA ARG A 240 0.66 15.73 -6.93
C ARG A 240 0.63 17.22 -6.60
N ASN A 241 1.14 17.62 -5.44
CA ASN A 241 1.17 19.02 -5.02
C ASN A 241 1.98 19.88 -6.00
N VAL A 242 3.15 19.41 -6.44
CA VAL A 242 3.99 20.10 -7.44
C VAL A 242 3.21 20.40 -8.72
N VAL A 243 2.42 19.42 -9.20
CA VAL A 243 1.64 19.60 -10.43
C VAL A 243 0.42 20.50 -10.19
N ILE A 244 -0.39 20.22 -9.17
CA ILE A 244 -1.64 20.95 -8.91
C ILE A 244 -1.37 22.40 -8.56
N ASP A 245 -0.41 22.67 -7.65
CA ASP A 245 -0.10 24.05 -7.21
C ASP A 245 0.42 24.94 -8.34
N ALA A 246 1.00 24.36 -9.39
CA ALA A 246 1.48 25.11 -10.55
C ALA A 246 0.35 25.74 -11.38
N PHE A 247 -0.86 25.19 -11.31
CA PHE A 247 -2.05 25.73 -12.03
C PHE A 247 -2.77 26.84 -11.22
N GLY A 248 -2.44 27.02 -9.94
CA GLY A 248 -3.06 28.01 -9.07
C GLY A 248 -4.53 27.69 -8.80
N GLU A 249 -5.45 28.58 -9.26
CA GLU A 249 -6.89 28.46 -8.98
C GLU A 249 -7.65 27.59 -10.02
N ASP A 250 -7.00 27.14 -11.09
CA ASP A 250 -7.62 26.34 -12.14
C ASP A 250 -7.56 24.84 -11.84
N GLU A 251 -8.40 24.41 -10.89
CA GLU A 251 -8.45 23.03 -10.42
C GLU A 251 -8.83 22.03 -11.54
N GLU A 252 -9.70 22.42 -12.48
CA GLU A 252 -10.18 21.53 -13.55
C GLU A 252 -9.05 21.20 -14.53
N GLN A 253 -8.31 22.20 -14.99
CA GLN A 253 -7.14 21.99 -15.86
C GLN A 253 -6.01 21.25 -15.12
N ALA A 254 -5.82 21.52 -13.83
CA ALA A 254 -4.83 20.85 -12.99
C ALA A 254 -5.11 19.34 -12.89
N ASP A 255 -6.35 18.96 -12.57
CA ASP A 255 -6.75 17.55 -12.44
C ASP A 255 -6.70 16.82 -13.80
N GLU A 256 -7.08 17.47 -14.91
CA GLU A 256 -6.96 16.89 -16.25
C GLU A 256 -5.51 16.67 -16.65
N ALA A 257 -4.65 17.64 -16.45
CA ALA A 257 -3.22 17.53 -16.73
C ALA A 257 -2.56 16.45 -15.87
N PHE A 258 -2.85 16.44 -14.57
CA PHE A 258 -2.36 15.43 -13.66
C PHE A 258 -2.78 14.02 -14.07
N PHE A 259 -4.04 13.84 -14.46
CA PHE A 259 -4.54 12.58 -14.95
C PHE A 259 -3.81 12.11 -16.24
N LYS A 260 -3.59 13.01 -17.21
CA LYS A 260 -2.84 12.71 -18.43
C LYS A 260 -1.41 12.27 -18.10
N MET A 261 -0.71 13.00 -17.21
CA MET A 261 0.63 12.65 -16.75
C MET A 261 0.64 11.27 -16.07
N GLN A 262 -0.33 10.98 -15.22
CA GLN A 262 -0.45 9.68 -14.53
C GLN A 262 -0.65 8.53 -15.51
N ARG A 263 -1.38 8.73 -16.60
CA ARG A 263 -1.53 7.72 -17.67
C ARG A 263 -0.19 7.42 -18.36
N THR A 264 0.58 8.44 -18.69
CA THR A 264 1.91 8.24 -19.32
C THR A 264 2.85 7.55 -18.33
N ILE A 265 2.87 7.95 -17.05
CA ILE A 265 3.65 7.28 -16.01
C ILE A 265 3.24 5.81 -15.87
N SER A 266 1.95 5.50 -15.91
CA SER A 266 1.45 4.11 -15.84
C SER A 266 1.95 3.27 -17.02
N ALA A 267 1.99 3.84 -18.23
CA ALA A 267 2.53 3.16 -19.40
C ALA A 267 4.04 2.91 -19.27
N MET A 268 4.80 3.90 -18.79
CA MET A 268 6.26 3.77 -18.56
C MET A 268 6.58 2.69 -17.52
N VAL A 269 5.78 2.62 -16.44
CA VAL A 269 5.94 1.61 -15.38
C VAL A 269 5.63 0.22 -15.95
N ALA A 270 4.52 0.06 -16.69
CA ALA A 270 4.11 -1.21 -17.27
C ALA A 270 5.14 -1.74 -18.27
N GLU A 271 5.67 -0.87 -19.16
CA GLU A 271 6.73 -1.25 -20.09
C GLU A 271 8.00 -1.72 -19.38
N ARG A 272 8.29 -1.10 -18.21
CA ARG A 272 9.48 -1.44 -17.44
C ARG A 272 9.35 -2.74 -16.65
N GLU A 273 8.15 -3.06 -16.17
CA GLU A 273 7.86 -4.30 -15.45
C GLU A 273 7.94 -5.55 -16.35
N GLU A 274 7.92 -5.41 -17.69
CA GLU A 274 8.16 -6.51 -18.61
C GLU A 274 9.60 -7.03 -18.57
N ASP A 275 10.57 -6.22 -18.11
CA ASP A 275 11.97 -6.61 -17.96
C ASP A 275 12.48 -6.35 -16.53
N GLU A 276 12.34 -7.34 -15.65
CA GLU A 276 12.77 -7.27 -14.25
C GLU A 276 14.29 -7.04 -14.06
N SER A 277 15.09 -7.18 -15.12
CA SER A 277 16.55 -6.98 -15.04
C SER A 277 16.98 -5.52 -15.02
N LEU A 278 16.08 -4.62 -15.39
CA LEU A 278 16.37 -3.19 -15.50
C LEU A 278 16.00 -2.43 -14.22
N PRO A 279 16.78 -1.39 -13.84
CA PRO A 279 16.45 -0.57 -12.65
C PRO A 279 15.13 0.18 -12.85
N PRO A 280 14.42 0.56 -11.78
CA PRO A 280 13.22 1.37 -11.88
C PRO A 280 13.43 2.65 -12.67
N VAL A 281 12.40 3.12 -13.35
CA VAL A 281 12.43 4.41 -14.05
C VAL A 281 12.44 5.54 -13.03
N GLU A 282 13.46 6.36 -13.02
CA GLU A 282 13.53 7.56 -12.22
C GLU A 282 12.88 8.74 -12.96
N LEU A 283 12.04 9.49 -12.27
CA LEU A 283 11.44 10.71 -12.81
C LEU A 283 12.38 11.89 -12.62
N THR A 284 13.30 12.07 -13.55
CA THR A 284 14.15 13.28 -13.55
C THR A 284 13.33 14.53 -13.88
N SER A 285 13.88 15.72 -13.60
CA SER A 285 13.24 17.00 -13.95
C SER A 285 12.93 17.11 -15.46
N GLU A 286 13.81 16.58 -16.31
CA GLU A 286 13.63 16.52 -17.76
C GLU A 286 12.46 15.59 -18.14
N ALA A 287 12.37 14.41 -17.49
CA ALA A 287 11.29 13.48 -17.71
C ALA A 287 9.92 14.10 -17.34
N VAL A 288 9.86 14.81 -16.20
CA VAL A 288 8.64 15.49 -15.76
C VAL A 288 8.24 16.63 -16.70
N SER A 289 9.21 17.39 -17.21
CA SER A 289 8.98 18.41 -18.25
C SER A 289 8.41 17.80 -19.52
N GLY A 290 8.92 16.63 -19.94
CA GLY A 290 8.39 15.83 -21.05
C GLY A 290 6.95 15.38 -20.83
N LEU A 291 6.67 14.80 -19.66
CA LEU A 291 5.32 14.38 -19.26
C LEU A 291 4.32 15.54 -19.28
N ALA A 292 4.73 16.71 -18.80
CA ALA A 292 3.88 17.91 -18.81
C ALA A 292 3.64 18.43 -20.25
N ALA A 293 4.64 18.28 -21.16
CA ALA A 293 4.48 18.62 -22.56
C ALA A 293 3.50 17.67 -23.27
N GLU A 294 3.60 16.37 -23.03
CA GLU A 294 2.67 15.36 -23.58
C GLU A 294 1.24 15.54 -23.03
N ALA A 295 1.11 16.02 -21.80
CA ALA A 295 -0.18 16.35 -21.19
C ALA A 295 -0.77 17.67 -21.70
N GLU A 296 -0.13 18.32 -22.67
CA GLU A 296 -0.55 19.62 -23.25
C GLU A 296 -0.59 20.76 -22.24
N VAL A 297 0.22 20.72 -21.18
CA VAL A 297 0.30 21.77 -20.16
C VAL A 297 0.87 23.06 -20.76
N PRO A 298 0.29 24.24 -20.49
CA PRO A 298 0.78 25.51 -20.97
C PRO A 298 2.23 25.79 -20.54
N GLU A 299 3.02 26.43 -21.41
CA GLU A 299 4.46 26.63 -21.20
C GLU A 299 4.80 27.31 -19.86
N LYS A 300 4.05 28.33 -19.45
CA LYS A 300 4.24 29.00 -18.16
C LYS A 300 4.03 28.08 -16.96
N VAL A 301 3.07 27.17 -17.05
CA VAL A 301 2.76 26.20 -15.99
C VAL A 301 3.84 25.13 -15.96
N ARG A 302 4.33 24.69 -17.15
CA ARG A 302 5.46 23.73 -17.23
C ARG A 302 6.73 24.27 -16.56
N GLU A 303 7.08 25.54 -16.82
CA GLU A 303 8.22 26.16 -16.13
C GLU A 303 8.02 26.20 -14.60
N GLN A 304 6.79 26.43 -14.14
CA GLN A 304 6.47 26.42 -12.72
C GLN A 304 6.59 25.00 -12.11
N ILE A 305 6.05 23.98 -12.83
CA ILE A 305 6.19 22.57 -12.44
C ILE A 305 7.69 22.21 -12.32
N GLU A 306 8.48 22.55 -13.34
CA GLU A 306 9.92 22.23 -13.35
C GLU A 306 10.67 22.85 -12.17
N LYS A 307 10.42 24.12 -11.87
CA LYS A 307 11.02 24.84 -10.72
C LYS A 307 10.58 24.23 -9.40
N SER A 308 9.28 23.98 -9.23
CA SER A 308 8.74 23.39 -8.01
C SER A 308 9.23 21.95 -7.83
N TYR A 309 9.34 21.18 -8.91
CA TYR A 309 9.87 19.84 -8.92
C TYR A 309 11.34 19.80 -8.51
N ALA A 310 12.17 20.63 -9.11
CA ALA A 310 13.60 20.73 -8.74
C ALA A 310 13.78 21.16 -7.29
N HIS A 311 12.92 22.04 -6.77
CA HIS A 311 12.96 22.41 -5.36
C HIS A 311 12.54 21.29 -4.42
N THR A 312 11.52 20.49 -4.81
CA THR A 312 10.94 19.45 -3.96
C THR A 312 11.76 18.16 -3.98
N PHE A 313 12.24 17.75 -5.14
CA PHE A 313 12.94 16.47 -5.29
C PHE A 313 14.45 16.61 -5.40
N GLY A 314 14.96 17.76 -5.86
CA GLY A 314 16.38 18.06 -5.91
C GLY A 314 17.19 17.00 -6.67
N GLU A 315 18.21 16.49 -6.01
CA GLU A 315 19.11 15.44 -6.54
C GLU A 315 18.59 14.01 -6.33
N GLN A 316 17.40 13.86 -5.70
CA GLN A 316 16.79 12.56 -5.41
C GLN A 316 15.46 12.42 -6.13
N PRO A 317 15.47 12.16 -7.45
CA PRO A 317 14.24 11.95 -8.21
C PRO A 317 13.53 10.68 -7.73
N PRO A 318 12.20 10.71 -7.58
CA PRO A 318 11.45 9.55 -7.19
C PRO A 318 11.38 8.53 -8.33
N ALA A 319 11.28 7.25 -7.98
CA ALA A 319 10.95 6.23 -8.96
C ALA A 319 9.51 6.40 -9.47
N ALA A 320 9.27 6.20 -10.76
CA ALA A 320 7.98 6.40 -11.41
C ALA A 320 6.83 5.62 -10.73
N HIS A 321 7.09 4.39 -10.27
CA HIS A 321 6.10 3.59 -9.57
C HIS A 321 5.71 4.16 -8.18
N ASN A 322 6.58 4.97 -7.54
CA ASN A 322 6.29 5.62 -6.25
C ASN A 322 5.26 6.74 -6.40
N VAL A 323 5.28 7.45 -7.52
CA VAL A 323 4.38 8.58 -7.76
C VAL A 323 3.11 8.19 -8.51
N LEU A 324 3.02 6.95 -9.01
CA LEU A 324 1.88 6.44 -9.76
C LEU A 324 0.63 6.33 -8.87
N ASP A 325 -0.48 6.93 -9.30
CA ASP A 325 -1.81 6.74 -8.74
C ASP A 325 -2.63 5.76 -9.57
N SER A 326 -2.42 4.46 -9.35
CA SER A 326 -3.13 3.40 -10.07
C SER A 326 -4.66 3.53 -9.97
N ARG A 327 -5.18 3.97 -8.82
CA ARG A 327 -6.62 4.18 -8.62
C ARG A 327 -7.16 5.28 -9.51
N LEU A 328 -6.45 6.41 -9.57
CA LEU A 328 -6.83 7.53 -10.44
C LEU A 328 -6.85 7.11 -11.90
N VAL A 329 -5.84 6.33 -12.33
CA VAL A 329 -5.75 5.82 -13.71
C VAL A 329 -6.88 4.83 -14.00
N GLU A 330 -7.17 3.91 -13.11
CA GLU A 330 -8.27 2.95 -13.24
C GLU A 330 -9.64 3.65 -13.30
N GLU A 331 -9.92 4.55 -12.35
CA GLU A 331 -11.17 5.31 -12.32
C GLU A 331 -11.35 6.18 -13.57
N GLY A 332 -10.27 6.81 -14.04
CA GLY A 332 -10.31 7.62 -15.25
C GLY A 332 -10.51 6.80 -16.51
N THR A 333 -9.92 5.61 -16.61
CA THR A 333 -10.16 4.70 -17.74
C THR A 333 -11.59 4.19 -17.77
N VAL A 334 -12.16 3.86 -16.61
CA VAL A 334 -13.59 3.47 -16.50
C VAL A 334 -14.50 4.62 -16.91
N ARG A 335 -14.25 5.84 -16.43
CA ARG A 335 -15.04 7.04 -16.82
C ARG A 335 -14.97 7.30 -18.34
N ALA A 336 -13.76 7.24 -18.92
CA ALA A 336 -13.59 7.43 -20.36
C ALA A 336 -14.31 6.36 -21.17
N HIS A 337 -14.27 5.10 -20.73
CA HIS A 337 -14.98 4.01 -21.39
C HIS A 337 -16.50 4.16 -21.27
N THR A 338 -17.01 4.56 -20.10
CA THR A 338 -18.43 4.82 -19.88
C THR A 338 -18.91 5.97 -20.77
N ALA A 339 -18.18 7.10 -20.82
CA ALA A 339 -18.51 8.22 -21.70
C ALA A 339 -18.51 7.83 -23.19
N ALA A 340 -17.54 7.02 -23.62
CA ALA A 340 -17.51 6.51 -24.99
C ALA A 340 -18.70 5.59 -25.32
N LEU A 341 -19.14 4.78 -24.36
CA LEU A 341 -20.35 3.94 -24.51
C LEU A 341 -21.61 4.80 -24.56
N GLU A 342 -21.75 5.80 -23.70
CA GLU A 342 -22.86 6.76 -23.70
C GLU A 342 -22.96 7.50 -25.04
N GLN A 343 -21.82 7.94 -25.57
CA GLN A 343 -21.76 8.60 -26.87
C GLN A 343 -22.17 7.65 -28.00
N LYS A 344 -21.72 6.38 -27.96
CA LYS A 344 -22.17 5.37 -28.92
C LYS A 344 -23.66 5.12 -28.84
N VAL A 345 -24.21 5.04 -27.63
CA VAL A 345 -25.66 4.85 -27.41
C VAL A 345 -26.44 6.04 -27.99
N ALA A 346 -25.95 7.28 -27.76
CA ALA A 346 -26.58 8.47 -28.30
C ALA A 346 -26.58 8.51 -29.84
N VAL A 347 -25.46 8.13 -30.47
CA VAL A 347 -25.35 8.02 -31.94
C VAL A 347 -26.32 6.96 -32.48
N LEU A 348 -26.33 5.76 -31.87
CA LEU A 348 -27.24 4.68 -32.30
C LEU A 348 -28.71 5.06 -32.09
N GLN A 349 -29.04 5.78 -31.02
CA GLN A 349 -30.39 6.31 -30.81
C GLN A 349 -30.79 7.34 -31.89
N GLN A 350 -29.85 8.17 -32.30
CA GLN A 350 -30.06 9.17 -33.35
C GLN A 350 -30.22 8.49 -34.71
N GLU A 351 -29.44 7.46 -35.02
CA GLU A 351 -29.59 6.65 -36.24
C GLU A 351 -30.94 5.90 -36.28
N LEU A 352 -31.35 5.31 -35.16
CA LEU A 352 -32.67 4.67 -35.04
C LEU A 352 -33.83 5.68 -35.23
N ALA A 353 -33.70 6.87 -34.67
CA ALA A 353 -34.71 7.92 -34.86
C ALA A 353 -34.78 8.43 -36.32
N GLN A 354 -33.61 8.50 -37.00
CA GLN A 354 -33.56 8.86 -38.42
C GLN A 354 -34.15 7.77 -39.31
N HIS A 355 -33.91 6.46 -39.01
CA HIS A 355 -34.54 5.36 -39.72
C HIS A 355 -36.05 5.34 -39.49
N ALA A 356 -36.51 5.54 -38.25
CA ALA A 356 -37.93 5.63 -37.96
C ALA A 356 -38.64 6.83 -38.62
N ALA A 357 -37.93 7.94 -38.87
CA ALA A 357 -38.45 9.12 -39.54
C ALA A 357 -38.55 8.95 -41.10
N ASN A 358 -37.76 8.04 -41.67
CA ASN A 358 -37.74 7.79 -43.11
C ASN A 358 -38.71 6.65 -43.53
N GLU A 359 -39.30 5.92 -42.60
CA GLU A 359 -40.29 4.87 -42.87
C GLU A 359 -41.71 5.39 -42.56
N THR A 360 -42.20 6.31 -43.42
CA THR A 360 -43.61 6.58 -43.54
C THR A 360 -44.12 5.88 -44.79
N ASP A 361 -44.39 4.60 -44.71
CA ASP A 361 -45.35 3.88 -45.55
C ASP A 361 -46.03 2.80 -44.71
N GLU A 362 -47.33 2.83 -44.75
CA GLU A 362 -48.27 1.99 -44.01
C GLU A 362 -48.08 0.53 -44.43
N ASP A 363 -48.22 -0.37 -43.45
CA ASP A 363 -48.40 -1.82 -43.62
C ASP A 363 -47.19 -2.77 -43.52
N ASP A 364 -46.22 -2.52 -42.67
CA ASP A 364 -45.44 -3.63 -42.16
C ASP A 364 -44.92 -3.34 -40.73
N VAL A 365 -45.38 -4.11 -39.75
CA VAL A 365 -44.84 -4.06 -38.39
C VAL A 365 -43.45 -4.67 -38.41
N PRO A 366 -42.35 -3.89 -38.24
CA PRO A 366 -41.01 -4.44 -38.31
C PRO A 366 -40.76 -5.36 -37.12
N TRP A 367 -40.50 -6.62 -37.40
CA TRP A 367 -39.96 -7.54 -36.40
C TRP A 367 -38.54 -7.12 -36.03
N VAL A 368 -38.36 -6.63 -34.83
CA VAL A 368 -37.03 -6.26 -34.31
C VAL A 368 -36.16 -7.50 -34.29
N THR A 369 -35.23 -7.61 -35.22
CA THR A 369 -34.21 -8.63 -35.24
C THR A 369 -32.93 -8.02 -34.60
N GLY A 370 -32.65 -8.37 -33.33
CA GLY A 370 -31.36 -8.10 -32.73
C GLY A 370 -31.39 -7.18 -31.52
N GLY A 371 -32.05 -7.57 -30.44
CA GLY A 371 -31.91 -7.04 -29.11
C GLY A 371 -32.25 -8.11 -28.08
N SER A 372 -31.61 -8.14 -26.93
CA SER A 372 -32.07 -9.02 -25.86
C SER A 372 -33.41 -8.49 -25.35
N ILE A 373 -34.49 -9.20 -25.63
CA ILE A 373 -35.84 -8.88 -25.14
C ILE A 373 -35.94 -9.47 -23.74
N ASN A 374 -36.11 -8.60 -22.73
CA ASN A 374 -36.48 -9.07 -21.39
C ASN A 374 -38.00 -9.08 -21.29
N ILE A 375 -38.58 -10.26 -21.16
CA ILE A 375 -39.99 -10.43 -20.99
C ILE A 375 -40.26 -10.86 -19.55
N GLU A 376 -40.94 -10.02 -18.80
CA GLU A 376 -41.39 -10.31 -17.45
C GLU A 376 -42.89 -10.61 -17.48
N LEU A 377 -43.27 -11.82 -17.09
CA LEU A 377 -44.66 -12.28 -17.07
C LEU A 377 -45.09 -12.48 -15.62
N HIS A 378 -46.09 -11.73 -15.21
CA HIS A 378 -46.75 -11.90 -13.91
C HIS A 378 -47.97 -12.79 -14.09
N VAL A 379 -47.84 -14.08 -13.76
CA VAL A 379 -48.89 -15.07 -13.83
C VAL A 379 -49.04 -15.80 -12.49
N PRO A 380 -50.24 -16.27 -12.12
CA PRO A 380 -50.43 -17.14 -10.96
C PRO A 380 -49.55 -18.39 -11.01
N GLU A 381 -49.07 -18.86 -9.86
CA GLU A 381 -48.18 -20.03 -9.77
C GLU A 381 -48.72 -21.27 -10.49
N GLU A 382 -50.02 -21.48 -10.45
CA GLU A 382 -50.72 -22.58 -11.08
C GLU A 382 -50.62 -22.54 -12.63
N ARG A 383 -50.47 -21.36 -13.22
CA ARG A 383 -50.37 -21.15 -14.68
C ARG A 383 -48.95 -21.09 -15.18
N ALA A 384 -47.98 -20.80 -14.32
CA ALA A 384 -46.57 -20.74 -14.69
C ALA A 384 -46.08 -22.06 -15.30
N ALA A 385 -46.62 -23.19 -14.82
CA ALA A 385 -46.29 -24.52 -15.33
C ALA A 385 -46.84 -24.82 -16.76
N SER A 386 -47.79 -24.05 -17.23
CA SER A 386 -48.40 -24.22 -18.57
C SER A 386 -47.68 -23.44 -19.68
N ILE A 387 -46.82 -22.48 -19.31
CA ILE A 387 -46.01 -21.67 -20.23
C ILE A 387 -44.90 -22.55 -20.83
N ARG A 388 -44.79 -22.62 -22.14
CA ARG A 388 -43.84 -23.46 -22.85
C ARG A 388 -43.10 -22.68 -23.92
N THR A 389 -41.88 -23.14 -24.25
CA THR A 389 -41.19 -22.66 -25.44
C THR A 389 -41.50 -23.62 -26.60
N GLY A 390 -41.85 -23.08 -27.76
CA GLY A 390 -42.17 -23.83 -28.98
C GLY A 390 -41.57 -23.20 -30.22
N ILE A 391 -41.64 -23.90 -31.34
CA ILE A 391 -41.26 -23.38 -32.66
C ILE A 391 -42.54 -23.13 -33.45
N VAL A 392 -42.84 -21.87 -33.75
CA VAL A 392 -43.95 -21.47 -34.61
C VAL A 392 -43.33 -20.84 -35.86
N GLU A 393 -43.68 -21.35 -37.03
CA GLU A 393 -43.16 -20.90 -38.34
C GLU A 393 -41.62 -20.83 -38.41
N GLY A 394 -40.93 -21.78 -37.76
CA GLY A 394 -39.46 -21.85 -37.76
C GLY A 394 -38.77 -20.94 -36.76
N ARG A 395 -39.51 -20.25 -35.91
CA ARG A 395 -38.96 -19.32 -34.89
C ARG A 395 -39.22 -19.83 -33.46
N LYS A 396 -38.26 -19.63 -32.55
CA LYS A 396 -38.48 -19.93 -31.14
C LYS A 396 -39.41 -18.88 -30.53
N CYS A 397 -40.55 -19.35 -30.01
CA CYS A 397 -41.57 -18.52 -29.37
C CYS A 397 -41.83 -18.97 -27.94
N LEU A 398 -42.27 -18.03 -27.12
CA LEU A 398 -42.84 -18.33 -25.82
C LEU A 398 -44.34 -18.45 -26.00
N LEU A 399 -44.89 -19.61 -25.66
CA LEU A 399 -46.32 -19.93 -25.81
C LEU A 399 -46.95 -19.77 -24.42
N VAL A 400 -47.86 -18.81 -24.32
CA VAL A 400 -48.67 -18.56 -23.12
C VAL A 400 -50.11 -18.99 -23.47
N PRO A 401 -50.68 -20.04 -22.87
CA PRO A 401 -52.07 -20.41 -23.09
C PRO A 401 -52.99 -19.30 -22.58
N ILE A 402 -53.98 -18.92 -23.40
CA ILE A 402 -54.98 -17.90 -23.08
C ILE A 402 -56.35 -18.61 -23.20
N GLU A 403 -57.26 -18.36 -22.27
CA GLU A 403 -58.62 -18.90 -22.27
C GLU A 403 -59.59 -17.96 -23.03
N ASP A 404 -60.69 -18.48 -23.47
CA ASP A 404 -61.65 -17.77 -24.36
C ASP A 404 -62.27 -16.49 -23.79
N ASP A 405 -62.11 -16.30 -22.45
CA ASP A 405 -62.59 -15.11 -21.71
C ASP A 405 -61.47 -14.14 -21.31
N GLU A 406 -60.23 -14.39 -21.77
CA GLU A 406 -59.06 -13.56 -21.43
C GLU A 406 -58.61 -12.68 -22.61
N GLU A 407 -58.14 -11.48 -22.30
CA GLU A 407 -57.57 -10.57 -23.30
C GLU A 407 -56.04 -10.53 -23.16
N ALA A 408 -55.33 -10.60 -24.27
CA ALA A 408 -53.87 -10.38 -24.29
C ALA A 408 -53.55 -8.95 -24.62
N CYS A 409 -52.70 -8.32 -23.80
CA CYS A 409 -52.24 -6.95 -24.00
C CYS A 409 -50.69 -6.91 -24.02
N VAL A 410 -50.11 -6.40 -25.09
CA VAL A 410 -48.64 -6.20 -25.18
C VAL A 410 -48.38 -4.74 -25.42
N ASN A 411 -47.53 -4.13 -24.57
CA ASN A 411 -47.18 -2.71 -24.58
C ASN A 411 -48.40 -1.75 -24.62
N GLY A 412 -49.49 -2.15 -23.89
CA GLY A 412 -50.71 -1.35 -23.80
C GLY A 412 -51.64 -1.46 -25.02
N LYS A 413 -51.39 -2.37 -25.97
CA LYS A 413 -52.27 -2.66 -27.11
C LYS A 413 -52.87 -4.07 -26.98
N ASN A 414 -54.18 -4.18 -27.07
CA ASN A 414 -54.85 -5.48 -27.08
C ASN A 414 -54.50 -6.23 -28.36
N LEU A 415 -54.10 -7.50 -28.24
CA LEU A 415 -53.85 -8.36 -29.37
C LEU A 415 -55.19 -8.99 -29.80
N PRO A 416 -55.55 -8.99 -31.10
CA PRO A 416 -56.70 -9.77 -31.60
C PRO A 416 -56.38 -11.26 -31.43
N LEU A 417 -57.22 -11.98 -30.70
CA LEU A 417 -57.14 -13.42 -30.53
C LEU A 417 -57.89 -14.15 -31.70
#